data_08f4a9d427191d33f6dc94c638f8856a
#
_entry.id   08f4a9d427191d33f6dc94c638f8856a
#
_cell.length_a   1.000
_cell.length_b   1.000
_cell.length_c   1.000
_cell.angle_alpha   90.00
_cell.angle_beta   90.00
_cell.angle_gamma   90.00
#
_symmetry.space_group_name_H-M   'P 1'
#
loop_
_entity.id
_entity.type
_entity.pdbx_description
1 polymer ?
#
loop_
_entity_poly.entity_id
_entity_poly.type
_entity_poly.pdbx_seq_one_letter_code
_entity_poly.pdbx_strand_id
1 'polypeptide(L)'
;MGKYPNDGRIRVQLVAVVANIAAPTVAELNAGTHITGFLSKDGLTTPADQNNVDVGTLAETFNAQVPGTFGGAVEMTGLKDDVADTLWNLITYDLGRYVVVRRGPPTATAYAAAQPVEVYPARFHEPVPDQTGGDEVSRFTISAPVYSQPNLKAIVAA
;
A
#
# COMPACT_ATOMS: atom_id res chain seq x y z
N MET A 1 22.71 -7.16 14.16
CA MET A 1 21.61 -6.95 13.19
C MET A 1 20.43 -6.37 13.94
N GLY A 2 20.12 -5.11 13.68
CA GLY A 2 19.05 -4.39 14.39
C GLY A 2 17.68 -4.67 13.76
N LYS A 3 16.76 -5.26 14.52
CA LYS A 3 15.34 -5.27 14.20
C LYS A 3 14.71 -3.98 14.73
N TYR A 4 13.77 -3.41 14.03
CA TYR A 4 13.07 -2.19 14.44
C TYR A 4 11.56 -2.41 14.52
N PRO A 5 10.85 -1.76 15.45
CA PRO A 5 9.40 -1.78 15.47
C PRO A 5 8.83 -0.98 14.29
N ASN A 6 7.65 -1.37 13.81
CA ASN A 6 6.99 -0.65 12.71
C ASN A 6 6.34 0.67 13.15
N ASP A 7 6.11 0.86 14.44
CA ASP A 7 5.49 2.08 14.97
C ASP A 7 6.29 3.33 14.58
N GLY A 8 5.62 4.28 13.92
CA GLY A 8 6.22 5.52 13.44
C GLY A 8 7.26 5.36 12.33
N ARG A 9 7.33 4.18 11.71
CA ARG A 9 8.33 3.84 10.66
C ARG A 9 7.73 3.40 9.34
N ILE A 10 6.43 3.52 9.19
CA ILE A 10 5.73 3.29 7.92
C ILE A 10 5.27 4.64 7.38
N ARG A 11 5.58 4.91 6.13
CA ARG A 11 5.09 6.09 5.42
C ARG A 11 4.31 5.64 4.19
N VAL A 12 3.07 6.08 4.09
CA VAL A 12 2.19 5.80 2.95
C VAL A 12 1.91 7.10 2.21
N GLN A 13 2.09 7.05 0.90
CA GLN A 13 1.87 8.19 0.02
C GLN A 13 1.03 7.78 -1.17
N LEU A 14 0.07 8.62 -1.56
CA LEU A 14 -0.67 8.48 -2.80
C LEU A 14 -0.07 9.38 -3.86
N VAL A 15 0.50 8.79 -4.90
CA VAL A 15 1.19 9.49 -5.98
C VAL A 15 0.38 9.38 -7.26
N ALA A 16 0.16 10.50 -7.95
CA ALA A 16 -0.64 10.53 -9.17
C ALA A 16 0.09 9.91 -10.37
N VAL A 17 1.38 10.15 -10.48
CA VAL A 17 2.21 9.73 -11.61
C VAL A 17 3.55 9.21 -11.09
N VAL A 18 3.91 8.02 -11.53
CA VAL A 18 5.24 7.43 -11.35
C VAL A 18 5.68 6.93 -12.71
N ALA A 19 6.73 7.53 -13.27
CA ALA A 19 7.22 7.20 -14.61
C ALA A 19 7.86 5.81 -14.66
N ASN A 20 8.58 5.45 -13.59
CA ASN A 20 9.22 4.14 -13.47
C ASN A 20 8.95 3.55 -12.08
N ILE A 21 8.11 2.53 -12.01
CA ILE A 21 7.75 1.88 -10.74
C ILE A 21 8.93 1.17 -10.05
N ALA A 22 10.00 0.87 -10.76
CA ALA A 22 11.20 0.28 -10.18
C ALA A 22 12.14 1.36 -9.57
N ALA A 23 12.01 2.59 -10.02
CA ALA A 23 12.87 3.70 -9.59
C ALA A 23 12.08 5.03 -9.56
N PRO A 24 11.08 5.17 -8.65
CA PRO A 24 10.35 6.42 -8.50
C PRO A 24 11.30 7.53 -8.03
N THR A 25 11.16 8.73 -8.57
CA THR A 25 12.01 9.85 -8.18
C THR A 25 11.53 10.52 -6.89
N VAL A 26 12.45 11.18 -6.19
CA VAL A 26 12.13 11.98 -5.00
C VAL A 26 11.08 13.04 -5.32
N ALA A 27 11.16 13.67 -6.50
CA ALA A 27 10.20 14.69 -6.93
C ALA A 27 8.78 14.14 -7.11
N GLU A 28 8.64 12.97 -7.75
CA GLU A 28 7.35 12.30 -7.92
C GLU A 28 6.72 11.93 -6.57
N LEU A 29 7.53 11.39 -5.66
CA LEU A 29 7.06 11.00 -4.32
C LEU A 29 6.64 12.23 -3.50
N ASN A 30 7.39 13.31 -3.55
CA ASN A 30 7.05 14.54 -2.83
C ASN A 30 5.83 15.27 -3.42
N ALA A 31 5.52 15.07 -4.70
CA ALA A 31 4.30 15.58 -5.31
C ALA A 31 3.03 14.84 -4.88
N GLY A 32 3.16 13.67 -4.29
CA GLY A 32 2.03 12.88 -3.80
C GLY A 32 1.46 13.39 -2.48
N THR A 33 0.31 12.83 -2.09
CA THR A 33 -0.35 13.16 -0.83
C THR A 33 0.09 12.18 0.26
N HIS A 34 0.65 12.71 1.34
CA HIS A 34 1.03 11.93 2.52
C HIS A 34 -0.22 11.59 3.34
N ILE A 35 -0.54 10.32 3.47
CA ILE A 35 -1.77 9.87 4.10
C ILE A 35 -1.57 9.07 5.40
N THR A 36 -0.35 8.84 5.81
CA THR A 36 -0.04 8.00 6.98
C THR A 36 -0.75 8.45 8.26
N GLY A 37 -0.85 9.77 8.47
CA GLY A 37 -1.50 10.35 9.64
C GLY A 37 -3.03 10.18 9.68
N PHE A 38 -3.64 9.79 8.57
CA PHE A 38 -5.09 9.57 8.47
C PHE A 38 -5.48 8.09 8.56
N LEU A 39 -4.51 7.19 8.62
CA LEU A 39 -4.75 5.75 8.72
C LEU A 39 -4.74 5.30 10.18
N SER A 40 -5.58 4.30 10.49
CA SER A 40 -5.51 3.65 11.79
C SER A 40 -4.20 2.87 11.94
N LYS A 41 -3.80 2.62 13.18
CA LYS A 41 -2.51 1.99 13.49
C LYS A 41 -2.29 0.64 12.80
N ASP A 42 -3.36 -0.16 12.69
CA ASP A 42 -3.35 -1.49 12.05
C ASP A 42 -4.09 -1.48 10.69
N GLY A 43 -4.29 -0.30 10.12
CA GLY A 43 -5.18 -0.06 8.99
C GLY A 43 -4.56 -0.20 7.61
N LEU A 44 -3.36 -0.76 7.47
CA LEU A 44 -2.76 -0.98 6.16
C LEU A 44 -2.54 -2.47 5.92
N THR A 45 -3.18 -3.01 4.88
CA THR A 45 -2.94 -4.37 4.38
C THR A 45 -2.49 -4.31 2.94
N THR A 46 -1.36 -4.90 2.65
CA THR A 46 -0.81 -4.99 1.29
C THR A 46 -1.23 -6.29 0.62
N PRO A 47 -1.29 -6.35 -0.73
CA PRO A 47 -1.71 -7.56 -1.45
C PRO A 47 -0.80 -8.75 -1.11
N ALA A 48 -1.42 -9.89 -0.83
CA ALA A 48 -0.70 -11.11 -0.44
C ALA A 48 -1.26 -12.37 -1.12
N ASP A 49 -2.14 -12.23 -2.10
CA ASP A 49 -2.73 -13.37 -2.81
C ASP A 49 -1.67 -14.01 -3.72
N GLN A 50 -1.27 -15.21 -3.37
CA GLN A 50 -0.30 -15.99 -4.12
C GLN A 50 -0.92 -17.32 -4.52
N ASN A 51 -0.80 -17.66 -5.80
CA ASN A 51 -1.30 -18.91 -6.33
C ASN A 51 -0.13 -19.84 -6.68
N ASN A 52 -0.29 -21.11 -6.37
CA ASN A 52 0.68 -22.14 -6.73
C ASN A 52 0.12 -23.01 -7.86
N VAL A 53 0.97 -23.37 -8.78
CA VAL A 53 0.64 -24.29 -9.87
C VAL A 53 1.27 -25.66 -9.56
N ASP A 54 0.43 -26.69 -9.56
CA ASP A 54 0.87 -28.07 -9.41
C ASP A 54 1.52 -28.54 -10.71
N VAL A 55 2.73 -29.05 -10.59
CA VAL A 55 3.52 -29.60 -11.70
C VAL A 55 3.90 -31.07 -11.47
N GLY A 56 3.34 -31.70 -10.44
CA GLY A 56 3.55 -33.12 -10.15
C GLY A 56 2.99 -34.04 -11.23
N THR A 57 3.57 -35.21 -11.37
CA THR A 57 3.12 -36.26 -12.29
C THR A 57 2.55 -37.46 -11.52
N LEU A 58 1.73 -38.27 -12.18
CA LEU A 58 1.16 -39.50 -11.59
C LEU A 58 2.22 -40.53 -11.14
N ALA A 59 3.43 -40.39 -11.61
CA ALA A 59 4.54 -41.27 -11.23
C ALA A 59 5.27 -40.83 -9.95
N GLU A 60 4.98 -39.64 -9.45
CA GLU A 60 5.66 -39.09 -8.29
C GLU A 60 4.83 -39.25 -7.02
N THR A 61 5.51 -39.50 -5.91
CA THR A 61 4.90 -39.52 -4.57
C THR A 61 4.96 -38.17 -3.86
N PHE A 62 5.63 -37.17 -4.45
CA PHE A 62 5.75 -35.81 -3.96
C PHE A 62 5.00 -34.86 -4.87
N ASN A 63 4.22 -33.98 -4.26
CA ASN A 63 3.46 -32.96 -4.99
C ASN A 63 4.31 -31.72 -5.22
N ALA A 64 4.95 -31.63 -6.38
CA ALA A 64 5.80 -30.51 -6.76
C ALA A 64 4.94 -29.32 -7.19
N GLN A 65 5.22 -28.14 -6.64
CA GLN A 65 4.52 -26.90 -6.95
C GLN A 65 5.49 -25.80 -7.35
N VAL A 66 5.08 -24.97 -8.28
CA VAL A 66 5.81 -23.75 -8.66
C VAL A 66 4.94 -22.51 -8.41
N PRO A 67 5.57 -21.37 -8.12
CA PRO A 67 4.83 -20.13 -7.99
C PRO A 67 4.06 -19.79 -9.28
N GLY A 68 2.77 -19.47 -9.14
CA GLY A 68 1.90 -19.03 -10.22
C GLY A 68 1.67 -17.52 -10.19
N THR A 69 0.46 -17.13 -10.46
CA THR A 69 0.04 -15.72 -10.43
C THR A 69 -0.07 -15.19 -8.99
N PHE A 70 0.19 -13.91 -8.81
CA PHE A 70 -0.11 -13.21 -7.56
C PHE A 70 -0.91 -11.94 -7.84
N GLY A 71 -1.65 -11.47 -6.86
CA GLY A 71 -2.52 -10.32 -7.00
C GLY A 71 -3.07 -9.84 -5.66
N GLY A 72 -4.14 -9.10 -5.71
CA GLY A 72 -4.87 -8.64 -4.53
C GLY A 72 -5.15 -7.15 -4.53
N ALA A 73 -5.52 -6.64 -3.39
CA ALA A 73 -5.84 -5.24 -3.17
C ALA A 73 -5.03 -4.66 -2.01
N VAL A 74 -4.72 -3.38 -2.10
CA VAL A 74 -4.28 -2.60 -0.94
C VAL A 74 -5.52 -2.19 -0.18
N GLU A 75 -5.64 -2.61 1.07
CA GLU A 75 -6.74 -2.23 1.94
C GLU A 75 -6.25 -1.31 3.04
N MET A 76 -7.02 -0.28 3.30
CA MET A 76 -6.69 0.74 4.29
C MET A 76 -7.92 1.07 5.13
N THR A 77 -7.70 1.30 6.41
CA THR A 77 -8.70 1.84 7.32
C THR A 77 -8.33 3.27 7.66
N GLY A 78 -9.13 4.21 7.18
CA GLY A 78 -8.97 5.62 7.47
C GLY A 78 -9.76 6.05 8.71
N LEU A 79 -9.24 7.04 9.41
CA LEU A 79 -9.91 7.72 10.50
C LEU A 79 -10.60 8.97 9.97
N LYS A 80 -11.84 9.19 10.38
CA LYS A 80 -12.58 10.41 10.07
C LYS A 80 -12.01 11.59 10.85
N ASP A 81 -11.91 12.73 10.18
CA ASP A 81 -11.51 14.00 10.76
C ASP A 81 -12.70 14.96 10.74
N ASP A 82 -12.91 15.68 11.83
CA ASP A 82 -14.00 16.63 11.98
C ASP A 82 -13.75 17.98 11.29
N VAL A 83 -12.50 18.28 10.91
CA VAL A 83 -12.12 19.58 10.33
C VAL A 83 -12.04 19.53 8.80
N ALA A 84 -11.23 18.65 8.25
CA ALA A 84 -10.93 18.64 6.82
C ALA A 84 -11.32 17.34 6.11
N ASP A 85 -11.32 16.21 6.82
CA ASP A 85 -11.61 14.86 6.30
C ASP A 85 -10.87 14.57 4.98
N THR A 86 -9.59 14.91 4.94
CA THR A 86 -8.76 14.96 3.73
C THR A 86 -8.74 13.64 2.98
N LEU A 87 -8.51 12.53 3.68
CA LEU A 87 -8.42 11.22 3.05
C LEU A 87 -9.78 10.77 2.51
N TRP A 88 -10.85 11.00 3.27
CA TRP A 88 -12.21 10.68 2.83
C TRP A 88 -12.58 11.41 1.54
N ASN A 89 -12.26 12.69 1.46
CA ASN A 89 -12.59 13.54 0.31
C ASN A 89 -11.67 13.28 -0.90
N LEU A 90 -10.47 12.80 -0.67
CA LEU A 90 -9.50 12.50 -1.74
C LEU A 90 -9.89 11.25 -2.53
N ILE A 91 -10.38 10.23 -1.84
CA ILE A 91 -10.68 8.93 -2.46
C ILE A 91 -12.07 8.97 -3.09
N THR A 92 -12.12 8.68 -4.38
CA THR A 92 -13.35 8.58 -5.15
C THR A 92 -13.37 7.27 -5.95
N TYR A 93 -14.55 6.88 -6.42
CA TYR A 93 -14.68 5.69 -7.25
C TYR A 93 -13.79 5.77 -8.50
N ASP A 94 -13.09 4.67 -8.78
CA ASP A 94 -12.17 4.51 -9.93
C ASP A 94 -11.00 5.50 -9.96
N LEU A 95 -10.63 6.08 -8.84
CA LEU A 95 -9.43 6.93 -8.74
C LEU A 95 -8.18 6.08 -8.94
N GLY A 96 -7.43 6.37 -10.01
CA GLY A 96 -6.12 5.75 -10.26
C GLY A 96 -5.01 6.49 -9.52
N ARG A 97 -4.28 5.78 -8.66
CA ARG A 97 -3.11 6.30 -7.93
C ARG A 97 -2.10 5.19 -7.70
N TYR A 98 -0.86 5.59 -7.52
CA TYR A 98 0.18 4.70 -7.00
C TYR A 98 0.23 4.81 -5.49
N VAL A 99 0.04 3.68 -4.81
CA VAL A 99 0.23 3.59 -3.36
C VAL A 99 1.70 3.27 -3.12
N VAL A 100 2.42 4.19 -2.52
CA VAL A 100 3.84 4.02 -2.20
C VAL A 100 3.99 3.84 -0.70
N VAL A 101 4.57 2.71 -0.30
CA VAL A 101 4.82 2.37 1.09
C VAL A 101 6.33 2.32 1.32
N ARG A 102 6.81 3.14 2.26
CA ARG A 102 8.19 3.09 2.75
C ARG A 102 8.22 2.57 4.17
N ARG A 103 9.07 1.59 4.41
CA ARG A 103 9.27 1.00 5.74
C ARG A 103 10.71 1.22 6.20
N GLY A 104 10.92 1.39 7.50
CA GLY A 104 12.23 1.48 8.14
C GLY A 104 12.59 2.85 8.67
N PRO A 105 12.82 3.89 7.85
CA PRO A 105 13.06 5.24 8.34
C PRO A 105 11.84 5.81 9.08
N PRO A 106 12.03 6.70 10.07
CA PRO A 106 10.92 7.38 10.73
C PRO A 106 9.98 8.04 9.72
N THR A 107 8.67 8.04 10.01
CA THR A 107 7.63 8.55 9.11
C THR A 107 7.88 10.00 8.67
N ALA A 108 8.39 10.84 9.56
CA ALA A 108 8.68 12.25 9.27
C ALA A 108 9.93 12.46 8.39
N THR A 109 10.77 11.44 8.22
CA THR A 109 11.96 11.55 7.37
C THR A 109 11.56 11.75 5.91
N ALA A 110 12.15 12.76 5.25
CA ALA A 110 11.92 13.01 3.83
C ALA A 110 12.38 11.84 2.96
N TYR A 111 11.83 11.74 1.75
CA TYR A 111 12.35 10.80 0.76
C TYR A 111 13.75 11.22 0.32
N ALA A 112 14.60 10.24 0.11
CA ALA A 112 15.95 10.41 -0.40
C ALA A 112 16.29 9.28 -1.36
N ALA A 113 17.24 9.54 -2.25
CA ALA A 113 17.75 8.52 -3.16
C ALA A 113 18.25 7.28 -2.40
N ALA A 114 18.19 6.14 -3.06
CA ALA A 114 18.58 4.82 -2.55
C ALA A 114 17.69 4.27 -1.39
N GLN A 115 16.61 4.92 -1.03
CA GLN A 115 15.66 4.34 -0.06
C GLN A 115 14.80 3.26 -0.73
N PRO A 116 14.61 2.09 -0.09
CA PRO A 116 13.69 1.07 -0.59
C PRO A 116 12.23 1.50 -0.36
N VAL A 117 11.40 1.26 -1.35
CA VAL A 117 9.95 1.52 -1.30
C VAL A 117 9.18 0.40 -2.01
N GLU A 118 7.93 0.27 -1.66
CA GLU A 118 6.98 -0.60 -2.35
C GLU A 118 6.03 0.27 -3.17
N VAL A 119 5.83 -0.04 -4.44
CA VAL A 119 4.95 0.73 -5.34
C VAL A 119 3.83 -0.16 -5.85
N TYR A 120 2.60 0.21 -5.55
CA TYR A 120 1.40 -0.52 -5.96
C TYR A 120 0.56 0.34 -6.90
N PRO A 121 0.50 0.02 -8.20
CA PRO A 121 -0.45 0.66 -9.11
C PRO A 121 -1.87 0.21 -8.76
N ALA A 122 -2.70 1.11 -8.27
CA ALA A 122 -4.01 0.76 -7.74
C ALA A 122 -5.14 1.67 -8.28
N ARG A 123 -6.35 1.11 -8.33
CA ARG A 123 -7.57 1.84 -8.57
C ARG A 123 -8.48 1.71 -7.36
N PHE A 124 -8.94 2.82 -6.86
CA PHE A 124 -9.70 2.89 -5.63
C PHE A 124 -11.19 2.64 -5.86
N HIS A 125 -11.79 1.90 -4.94
CA HIS A 125 -13.23 1.92 -4.75
C HIS A 125 -13.67 3.15 -3.95
N GLU A 126 -14.96 3.46 -3.99
CA GLU A 126 -15.55 4.44 -3.08
C GLU A 126 -15.30 4.02 -1.63
N PRO A 127 -14.85 4.92 -0.75
CA PRO A 127 -14.66 4.60 0.65
C PRO A 127 -16.00 4.27 1.32
N VAL A 128 -16.01 3.25 2.18
CA VAL A 128 -17.21 2.78 2.87
C VAL A 128 -17.09 3.08 4.36
N PRO A 129 -18.07 3.79 4.96
CA PRO A 129 -18.05 4.02 6.41
C PRO A 129 -18.20 2.71 7.18
N ASP A 130 -17.38 2.53 8.20
CA ASP A 130 -17.50 1.41 9.11
C ASP A 130 -18.52 1.71 10.21
N GLN A 131 -19.25 0.68 10.63
CA GLN A 131 -20.09 0.78 11.81
C GLN A 131 -19.22 0.70 13.06
N THR A 132 -19.12 1.81 13.79
CA THR A 132 -18.35 1.92 15.03
C THR A 132 -19.26 2.14 16.23
N GLY A 133 -18.80 1.73 17.40
CA GLY A 133 -19.49 2.01 18.67
C GLY A 133 -19.37 3.47 19.09
N GLY A 134 -20.18 3.91 20.09
CA GLY A 134 -20.18 5.29 20.54
C GLY A 134 -18.89 5.77 21.20
N ASP A 135 -18.07 4.85 21.70
CA ASP A 135 -16.80 5.13 22.37
C ASP A 135 -15.58 4.99 21.41
N GLU A 136 -15.83 4.82 20.11
CA GLU A 136 -14.81 4.61 19.11
C GLU A 136 -14.73 5.80 18.15
N VAL A 137 -13.53 6.03 17.60
CA VAL A 137 -13.33 6.99 16.52
C VAL A 137 -14.00 6.48 15.25
N SER A 138 -14.74 7.34 14.56
CA SER A 138 -15.34 7.01 13.27
C SER A 138 -14.29 6.60 12.25
N ARG A 139 -14.51 5.49 11.58
CA ARG A 139 -13.59 4.89 10.60
C ARG A 139 -14.27 4.63 9.28
N PHE A 140 -13.47 4.46 8.25
CA PHE A 140 -13.92 4.02 6.94
C PHE A 140 -12.89 3.09 6.31
N THR A 141 -13.37 2.16 5.49
CA THR A 141 -12.53 1.21 4.77
C THR A 141 -12.36 1.64 3.33
N ILE A 142 -11.13 1.57 2.86
CA ILE A 142 -10.74 1.84 1.48
C ILE A 142 -10.17 0.55 0.91
N SER A 143 -10.70 0.11 -0.23
CA SER A 143 -10.15 -1.00 -1.00
C SER A 143 -9.62 -0.48 -2.34
N ALA A 144 -8.38 -0.83 -2.65
CA ALA A 144 -7.72 -0.42 -3.87
C ALA A 144 -7.12 -1.64 -4.58
N PRO A 145 -7.87 -2.29 -5.49
CA PRO A 145 -7.34 -3.37 -6.29
C PRO A 145 -6.11 -2.93 -7.08
N VAL A 146 -5.09 -3.78 -7.07
CA VAL A 146 -3.87 -3.57 -7.85
C VAL A 146 -4.13 -4.08 -9.27
N TYR A 147 -4.09 -3.18 -10.25
CA TYR A 147 -4.44 -3.49 -11.64
C TYR A 147 -3.23 -3.86 -12.52
N SER A 148 -2.02 -3.66 -12.03
CA SER A 148 -0.77 -3.94 -12.74
C SER A 148 0.24 -4.49 -11.75
N GLN A 149 1.28 -5.15 -12.25
CA GLN A 149 2.30 -5.76 -11.40
C GLN A 149 2.95 -4.72 -10.49
N PRO A 150 2.87 -4.87 -9.16
CA PRO A 150 3.53 -3.98 -8.22
C PRO A 150 5.04 -4.24 -8.19
N ASN A 151 5.80 -3.25 -7.76
CA ASN A 151 7.22 -3.44 -7.46
C ASN A 151 7.45 -3.31 -5.95
N LEU A 152 7.77 -4.43 -5.31
CA LEU A 152 7.99 -4.52 -3.86
C LEU A 152 9.44 -4.19 -3.46
N LYS A 153 10.32 -4.03 -4.43
CA LYS A 153 11.76 -3.79 -4.24
C LYS A 153 12.24 -2.57 -5.03
N ALA A 154 11.37 -1.59 -5.21
CA ALA A 154 11.72 -0.35 -5.87
C ALA A 154 12.73 0.45 -5.03
N ILE A 155 13.60 1.16 -5.70
CA ILE A 155 14.61 2.03 -5.07
C ILE A 155 14.39 3.46 -5.56
N VAL A 156 14.27 4.38 -4.62
CA VAL A 156 14.06 5.79 -4.96
C VAL A 156 15.24 6.33 -5.76
N ALA A 157 14.98 6.89 -6.93
CA ALA A 157 15.95 7.60 -7.72
C ALA A 157 16.15 9.05 -7.21
N ALA A 158 17.23 9.65 -7.62
CA ALA A 158 17.54 11.03 -7.26
C ALA A 158 16.53 12.04 -7.86
#